data_361afece5881c2e4d06aaba91fb4774e
#
_entry.id   361afece5881c2e4d06aaba91fb4774e
#
_cell.length_a   1.000
_cell.length_b   1.000
_cell.length_c   1.000
_cell.angle_alpha   90.00
_cell.angle_beta   90.00
_cell.angle_gamma   90.00
#
_symmetry.space_group_name_H-M   'P 1'
#
loop_
_entity.id
_entity.type
_entity.pdbx_description
1 polymer ?
#
loop_
_entity_poly.entity_id
_entity_poly.type
_entity_poly.pdbx_seq_one_letter_code
_entity_poly.pdbx_strand_id
1 'polypeptide(L)'
;MKFLTFDMIKEQLRLDDEQARMEHDLLCDYGEAAEDTVLNICNRTLEDIIEQYGKVPASIRRVALMLVDNQYKERSPISPQNMSVVPYTFDLMLKPYMRLTSR
;
A
#
# COMPACT_ATOMS: atom_id res chain seq x y z
N MET A 1 2.50 -11.21 0.42
CA MET A 1 2.71 -9.80 0.75
C MET A 1 3.99 -9.62 1.53
N LYS A 2 4.62 -8.49 1.42
CA LYS A 2 5.95 -8.28 2.00
C LYS A 2 5.89 -7.59 3.36
N PHE A 3 5.14 -6.50 3.48
CA PHE A 3 5.06 -5.81 4.78
C PHE A 3 3.62 -5.61 5.25
N LEU A 4 2.64 -5.89 4.43
CA LEU A 4 1.26 -5.94 4.87
C LEU A 4 0.90 -7.36 5.24
N THR A 5 -0.09 -7.52 6.10
CA THR A 5 -0.64 -8.83 6.41
C THR A 5 -2.11 -8.85 6.06
N PHE A 6 -2.64 -10.06 5.91
CA PHE A 6 -4.06 -10.21 5.64
C PHE A 6 -4.90 -9.61 6.77
N ASP A 7 -4.45 -9.78 8.02
CA ASP A 7 -5.19 -9.23 9.16
C ASP A 7 -5.22 -7.71 9.12
N MET A 8 -4.13 -7.06 8.70
CA MET A 8 -4.11 -5.61 8.56
C MET A 8 -5.14 -5.14 7.56
N ILE A 9 -5.25 -5.84 6.43
CA ILE A 9 -6.20 -5.48 5.38
C ILE A 9 -7.62 -5.70 5.88
N LYS A 10 -7.85 -6.82 6.55
CA LYS A 10 -9.16 -7.12 7.10
C LYS A 10 -9.63 -6.02 8.07
N GLU A 11 -8.73 -5.57 8.94
CA GLU A 11 -9.05 -4.51 9.88
C GLU A 11 -9.28 -3.18 9.18
N GLN A 12 -8.45 -2.87 8.20
CA GLN A 12 -8.60 -1.62 7.46
C GLN A 12 -9.95 -1.53 6.78
N LEU A 13 -10.42 -2.64 6.22
CA LEU A 13 -11.67 -2.67 5.48
C LEU A 13 -12.87 -2.99 6.39
N ARG A 14 -12.61 -3.33 7.64
CA ARG A 14 -13.65 -3.65 8.62
C ARG A 14 -14.53 -4.80 8.17
N LEU A 15 -13.90 -5.83 7.63
CA LEU A 15 -14.63 -7.01 7.16
C LEU A 15 -14.78 -8.02 8.29
N ASP A 16 -15.90 -8.76 8.28
CA ASP A 16 -16.02 -9.86 9.20
C ASP A 16 -15.22 -11.06 8.68
N ASP A 17 -15.13 -12.10 9.51
CA ASP A 17 -14.29 -13.26 9.19
C ASP A 17 -14.76 -13.97 7.93
N GLU A 18 -16.06 -14.08 7.76
CA GLU A 18 -16.61 -14.77 6.60
C GLU A 18 -16.33 -14.04 5.31
N GLN A 19 -16.59 -12.73 5.30
CA GLN A 19 -16.36 -11.92 4.12
C GLN A 19 -14.87 -11.91 3.75
N ALA A 20 -14.01 -11.76 4.75
CA ALA A 20 -12.57 -11.74 4.52
C ALA A 20 -12.09 -13.05 3.94
N ARG A 21 -12.63 -14.17 4.43
CA ARG A 21 -12.23 -15.48 3.94
C ARG A 21 -12.68 -15.70 2.50
N MET A 22 -13.88 -15.24 2.17
CA MET A 22 -14.41 -15.40 0.82
C MET A 22 -13.61 -14.60 -0.20
N GLU A 23 -13.06 -13.48 0.20
CA GLU A 23 -12.31 -12.62 -0.72
C GLU A 23 -10.82 -12.65 -0.46
N HIS A 24 -10.33 -13.70 0.20
CA HIS A 24 -8.93 -13.78 0.62
C HIS A 24 -7.94 -13.52 -0.53
N ASP A 25 -8.12 -14.22 -1.64
CA ASP A 25 -7.18 -14.09 -2.75
C ASP A 25 -7.22 -12.69 -3.37
N LEU A 26 -8.42 -12.13 -3.47
CA LEU A 26 -8.58 -10.78 -4.00
C LEU A 26 -7.91 -9.75 -3.10
N LEU A 27 -8.10 -9.90 -1.79
CA LEU A 27 -7.51 -8.95 -0.84
C LEU A 27 -5.99 -9.05 -0.82
N CYS A 28 -5.45 -10.25 -0.94
CA CYS A 28 -4.00 -10.42 -1.01
C CYS A 28 -3.44 -9.80 -2.28
N ASP A 29 -4.16 -9.93 -3.38
CA ASP A 29 -3.74 -9.34 -4.64
C ASP A 29 -3.70 -7.82 -4.54
N TYR A 30 -4.74 -7.22 -3.96
CA TYR A 30 -4.77 -5.78 -3.73
C TYR A 30 -3.62 -5.34 -2.83
N GLY A 31 -3.32 -6.14 -1.81
CA GLY A 31 -2.23 -5.83 -0.90
C GLY A 31 -0.88 -5.81 -1.60
N GLU A 32 -0.63 -6.81 -2.44
CA GLU A 32 0.62 -6.87 -3.18
C GLU A 32 0.76 -5.69 -4.13
N ALA A 33 -0.32 -5.36 -4.83
CA ALA A 33 -0.29 -4.22 -5.75
C ALA A 33 -0.04 -2.92 -5.01
N ALA A 34 -0.65 -2.75 -3.84
CA ALA A 34 -0.45 -1.55 -3.05
C ALA A 34 0.99 -1.44 -2.55
N GLU A 35 1.57 -2.56 -2.12
CA GLU A 35 2.96 -2.57 -1.69
C GLU A 35 3.89 -2.14 -2.82
N ASP A 36 3.69 -2.71 -3.99
CA ASP A 36 4.51 -2.36 -5.15
C ASP A 36 4.36 -0.89 -5.53
N THR A 37 3.12 -0.40 -5.50
CA THR A 37 2.86 0.99 -5.85
C THR A 37 3.57 1.94 -4.88
N VAL A 38 3.48 1.67 -3.59
CA VAL A 38 4.11 2.53 -2.59
C VAL A 38 5.62 2.51 -2.74
N LEU A 39 6.21 1.34 -2.95
CA LEU A 39 7.65 1.24 -3.12
C LEU A 39 8.11 1.97 -4.39
N ASN A 40 7.31 1.89 -5.45
CA ASN A 40 7.63 2.63 -6.68
C ASN A 40 7.55 4.14 -6.48
N ILE A 41 6.55 4.61 -5.73
CA ILE A 41 6.44 6.02 -5.44
C ILE A 41 7.64 6.51 -4.64
N CYS A 42 8.08 5.71 -3.67
CA CYS A 42 9.24 6.05 -2.85
C CYS A 42 10.55 5.87 -3.60
N ASN A 43 10.52 5.18 -4.74
CA ASN A 43 11.72 4.88 -5.52
C ASN A 43 12.75 4.13 -4.68
N ARG A 44 12.27 3.16 -3.91
CA ARG A 44 13.12 2.34 -3.04
C ARG A 44 12.68 0.90 -3.11
N THR A 45 13.60 -0.01 -2.79
CA THR A 45 13.23 -1.41 -2.61
C THR A 45 12.92 -1.65 -1.15
N LEU A 46 12.25 -2.76 -0.87
CA LEU A 46 11.96 -3.14 0.51
C LEU A 46 13.24 -3.34 1.30
N GLU A 47 14.22 -3.98 0.70
CA GLU A 47 15.52 -4.22 1.35
C GLU A 47 16.19 -2.90 1.75
N ASP A 48 16.09 -1.91 0.87
CA ASP A 48 16.67 -0.60 1.11
C ASP A 48 16.02 0.07 2.32
N ILE A 49 14.71 -0.02 2.41
CA ILE A 49 13.96 0.57 3.52
C ILE A 49 14.31 -0.13 4.84
N ILE A 50 14.37 -1.44 4.83
CA ILE A 50 14.69 -2.20 6.04
C ILE A 50 16.11 -1.92 6.49
N GLU A 51 17.02 -1.80 5.53
CA GLU A 51 18.41 -1.51 5.87
C GLU A 51 18.54 -0.14 6.54
N GLN A 52 17.82 0.84 6.05
CA GLN A 52 17.93 2.21 6.56
C GLN A 52 17.16 2.41 7.87
N TYR A 53 15.98 1.83 7.99
CA TYR A 53 15.09 2.11 9.12
C TYR A 53 14.90 0.94 10.07
N GLY A 54 15.40 -0.23 9.73
CA GLY A 54 15.23 -1.43 10.55
C GLY A 54 13.89 -2.12 10.39
N LYS A 55 12.91 -1.42 9.87
CA LYS A 55 11.58 -1.95 9.63
C LYS A 55 10.88 -1.02 8.66
N VAL A 56 9.72 -1.45 8.17
CA VAL A 56 8.92 -0.59 7.30
C VAL A 56 8.23 0.46 8.17
N PRO A 57 8.45 1.75 7.92
CA PRO A 57 7.80 2.79 8.72
C PRO A 57 6.27 2.72 8.65
N ALA A 58 5.64 3.15 9.73
CA ALA A 58 4.18 3.10 9.82
C ALA A 58 3.50 3.91 8.74
N SER A 59 4.08 5.03 8.34
CA SER A 59 3.49 5.87 7.28
C SER A 59 3.40 5.12 5.96
N ILE A 60 4.44 4.35 5.63
CA ILE A 60 4.45 3.56 4.40
C ILE A 60 3.37 2.49 4.44
N ARG A 61 3.25 1.78 5.58
CA ARG A 61 2.19 0.79 5.72
C ARG A 61 0.81 1.42 5.62
N ARG A 62 0.64 2.56 6.25
CA ARG A 62 -0.64 3.24 6.27
C ARG A 62 -1.09 3.63 4.86
N VAL A 63 -0.18 4.18 4.07
CA VAL A 63 -0.52 4.56 2.70
C VAL A 63 -0.88 3.33 1.88
N ALA A 64 -0.15 2.23 2.06
CA ALA A 64 -0.46 1.01 1.34
C ALA A 64 -1.86 0.50 1.71
N LEU A 65 -2.21 0.54 2.99
CA LEU A 65 -3.55 0.12 3.42
C LEU A 65 -4.64 1.03 2.87
N MET A 66 -4.36 2.33 2.79
CA MET A 66 -5.33 3.26 2.20
C MET A 66 -5.53 3.00 0.72
N LEU A 67 -4.49 2.60 0.01
CA LEU A 67 -4.61 2.22 -1.39
C LEU A 67 -5.45 0.96 -1.56
N VAL A 68 -5.26 -0.02 -0.68
CA VAL A 68 -6.07 -1.23 -0.70
C VAL A 68 -7.54 -0.86 -0.49
N ASP A 69 -7.81 -0.01 0.50
CA ASP A 69 -9.16 0.42 0.81
C ASP A 69 -9.82 1.09 -0.39
N ASN A 70 -9.10 1.99 -1.03
CA ASN A 70 -9.60 2.70 -2.20
C ASN A 70 -9.89 1.72 -3.33
N GLN A 71 -8.97 0.81 -3.60
CA GLN A 71 -9.14 -0.17 -4.66
C GLN A 71 -10.33 -1.08 -4.39
N TYR A 72 -10.49 -1.50 -3.15
CA TYR A 72 -11.58 -2.39 -2.78
C TYR A 72 -12.94 -1.73 -2.98
N LYS A 73 -13.05 -0.48 -2.54
CA LYS A 73 -14.33 0.22 -2.61
C LYS A 73 -14.73 0.55 -4.03
N GLU A 74 -13.77 0.95 -4.85
CA GLU A 74 -14.09 1.32 -6.22
C GLU A 74 -14.09 0.14 -7.17
N ARG A 75 -13.32 -0.90 -6.82
CA ARG A 75 -13.24 -2.12 -7.61
C ARG A 75 -12.86 -1.85 -9.06
N SER A 76 -12.05 -0.84 -9.28
CA SER A 76 -11.62 -0.51 -10.62
C SER A 76 -10.09 -0.58 -10.70
N PRO A 77 -9.55 -0.90 -11.88
CA PRO A 77 -8.10 -0.98 -12.00
C PRO A 77 -7.46 0.38 -11.82
N ILE A 78 -6.23 0.36 -11.30
CA ILE A 78 -5.45 1.58 -11.19
C ILE A 78 -5.04 2.00 -12.59
N SER A 79 -5.33 3.22 -12.94
CA SER A 79 -5.02 3.76 -14.26
C SER A 79 -4.21 5.05 -14.07
N PRO A 80 -3.60 5.55 -15.14
CA PRO A 80 -2.91 6.85 -15.05
C PRO A 80 -3.80 7.96 -14.53
N GLN A 81 -5.09 7.93 -14.89
CA GLN A 81 -6.03 8.93 -14.39
C GLN A 81 -6.23 8.79 -12.89
N ASN A 82 -6.38 7.55 -12.42
CA ASN A 82 -6.54 7.31 -11.01
C ASN A 82 -5.28 7.69 -10.24
N MET A 83 -4.14 7.43 -10.83
CA MET A 83 -2.88 7.81 -10.20
C MET A 83 -2.76 9.31 -10.03
N SER A 84 -3.31 10.07 -10.96
CA SER A 84 -3.20 11.52 -10.91
C SER A 84 -4.06 12.14 -9.82
N VAL A 85 -4.97 11.36 -9.24
CA VAL A 85 -5.81 11.85 -8.14
C VAL A 85 -5.40 11.25 -6.81
N VAL A 86 -4.19 10.72 -6.71
CA VAL A 86 -3.66 10.29 -5.42
C VAL A 86 -3.67 11.48 -4.48
N PRO A 87 -4.28 11.36 -3.30
CA PRO A 87 -4.41 12.52 -2.42
C PRO A 87 -3.06 13.11 -2.03
N TYR A 88 -3.04 14.42 -1.92
CA TYR A 88 -1.85 15.14 -1.50
C TYR A 88 -1.33 14.62 -0.17
N THR A 89 -2.22 14.11 0.66
CA THR A 89 -1.86 13.52 1.95
C THR A 89 -0.91 12.34 1.78
N PHE A 90 -1.14 11.49 0.75
CA PHE A 90 -0.24 10.37 0.47
C PHE A 90 1.16 10.87 0.20
N ASP A 91 1.26 11.91 -0.61
CA ASP A 91 2.54 12.50 -0.96
C ASP A 91 3.28 12.99 0.29
N LEU A 92 2.55 13.69 1.16
CA LEU A 92 3.13 14.19 2.39
C LEU A 92 3.60 13.07 3.31
N MET A 93 2.83 11.99 3.39
CA MET A 93 3.19 10.86 4.25
C MET A 93 4.40 10.10 3.73
N LEU A 94 4.58 10.04 2.42
CA LEU A 94 5.66 9.28 1.82
C LEU A 94 6.91 10.11 1.57
N LYS A 95 6.77 11.43 1.53
CA LYS A 95 7.87 12.30 1.12
C LYS A 95 9.16 12.08 1.91
N PRO A 96 9.13 11.91 3.24
CA PRO A 96 10.38 11.68 3.98
C PRO A 96 11.09 10.39 3.58
N TYR A 97 10.40 9.47 2.95
CA TYR A 97 10.96 8.17 2.59
C TYR A 97 11.26 8.05 1.11
N MET A 98 10.93 9.07 0.33
CA MET A 98 11.19 9.05 -1.10
C MET A 98 12.66 9.29 -1.38
N ARG A 99 13.18 8.54 -2.36
CA ARG A 99 14.52 8.81 -2.88
C ARG A 99 14.37 9.74 -4.06
N LEU A 100 14.91 10.92 -3.92
CA LEU A 100 14.71 11.97 -4.92
C LEU A 100 15.55 11.76 -6.17
N THR A 101 16.64 11.00 -6.08
CA THR A 101 17.48 10.74 -7.23
C THR A 101 17.48 9.25 -7.52
N SER A 102 17.67 8.93 -8.75
CA SER A 102 17.66 7.54 -9.17
C SER A 102 19.02 6.95 -9.01
N ARG A 103 19.74 7.14 -8.47
CA ARG A 103 20.84 6.49 -8.43
C ARG A 103 21.33 6.48 -7.71
#